data_c4b6dff021384ac144533daa28d64bfe
#
_entry.id   c4b6dff021384ac144533daa28d64bfe
#
_cell.length_a   1.000
_cell.length_b   1.000
_cell.length_c   1.000
_cell.angle_alpha   90.00
_cell.angle_beta   90.00
_cell.angle_gamma   90.00
#
_symmetry.space_group_name_H-M   'P 1'
#
loop_
_entity.id
_entity.type
_entity.pdbx_description
1 polymer ?
#
loop_
_entity_poly.entity_id
_entity_poly.type
_entity_poly.pdbx_seq_one_letter_code
_entity_poly.pdbx_strand_id
1 'polypeptide(L)'
;MIRYHAAWVVPIEGEPIKDGWVTVDRGRIVALGRRAANDSTRGVELGDVAVMPGLVNAHTHLELSYLRDQIAPASSFTAWARQIIAERRKTHLLTDPAIPAGVDAAIEELLRCGTALVGEITNTLFMTFDKLAQSPLAGVVFWELIGFNMNGDFDAVVTQALSDLGDLPSTEKVRASLAAHAPYSVAPLFFRAIKKAVNKMPFVPCSVHAAENVEEVELLTTGGGPWKALMQDIGSWNPEWTAPGVGPVKYLDDMGFIDDRLLVVHGVQMSKADLDRLRDRGATLVTCPRSNGHTGAGLPPIVDFYESGVRIAIGTDSLASSPDLNVFAEIATLHALAPSVPAVSLLESATIQGARALGFDADYGTIEPGKLARLLAVDVPPGTSDVEEYLVSGIHPGQIRWVES
;
A
#
# COMPACT_ATOMS: atom_id res chain seq x y z
N MET A 1 22.96 -17.81 16.18
CA MET A 1 21.85 -17.40 17.09
C MET A 1 22.30 -16.18 17.87
N ILE A 2 21.57 -15.05 17.76
CA ILE A 2 21.86 -13.79 18.44
C ILE A 2 20.59 -13.40 19.22
N ARG A 3 20.76 -12.92 20.48
CA ARG A 3 19.67 -12.37 21.26
C ARG A 3 19.85 -10.86 21.35
N TYR A 4 18.77 -10.11 21.05
CA TYR A 4 18.71 -8.65 21.18
C TYR A 4 17.83 -8.28 22.35
N HIS A 5 18.33 -7.39 23.21
CA HIS A 5 17.61 -6.83 24.36
C HIS A 5 17.23 -5.38 24.06
N ALA A 6 16.02 -5.00 24.40
CA ALA A 6 15.47 -3.67 24.14
C ALA A 6 14.56 -3.21 25.30
N ALA A 7 14.36 -1.90 25.42
CA ALA A 7 13.39 -1.37 26.37
C ALA A 7 11.98 -1.90 26.11
N TRP A 8 11.65 -2.11 24.82
CA TRP A 8 10.38 -2.66 24.40
C TRP A 8 10.53 -3.64 23.24
N VAL A 9 9.73 -4.70 23.23
CA VAL A 9 9.45 -5.53 22.06
C VAL A 9 7.96 -5.44 21.78
N VAL A 10 7.60 -4.99 20.56
CA VAL A 10 6.23 -4.80 20.09
C VAL A 10 5.93 -5.86 19.04
N PRO A 11 5.34 -6.99 19.42
CA PRO A 11 5.14 -8.12 18.50
C PRO A 11 4.03 -7.88 17.47
N ILE A 12 3.19 -6.86 17.66
CA ILE A 12 1.97 -6.50 16.94
C ILE A 12 0.80 -7.38 17.36
N GLU A 13 0.85 -8.68 17.12
CA GLU A 13 -0.12 -9.60 17.70
C GLU A 13 0.33 -10.00 19.09
N GLY A 14 -0.35 -9.47 20.11
CA GLY A 14 -0.06 -9.62 21.53
C GLY A 14 0.46 -8.35 22.20
N GLU A 15 0.47 -8.36 23.53
CA GLU A 15 0.86 -7.20 24.33
C GLU A 15 2.33 -6.80 24.15
N PRO A 16 2.66 -5.50 24.12
CA PRO A 16 4.05 -5.03 24.14
C PRO A 16 4.82 -5.54 25.35
N ILE A 17 6.05 -5.99 25.15
CA ILE A 17 6.89 -6.60 26.16
C ILE A 17 7.94 -5.57 26.64
N LYS A 18 7.73 -5.01 27.83
CA LYS A 18 8.72 -4.14 28.47
C LYS A 18 9.91 -4.95 28.94
N ASP A 19 11.13 -4.39 28.84
CA ASP A 19 12.40 -5.08 29.09
C ASP A 19 12.45 -6.40 28.29
N GLY A 20 12.15 -6.28 26.99
CA GLY A 20 11.97 -7.41 26.11
C GLY A 20 13.26 -7.90 25.45
N TRP A 21 13.19 -9.10 24.91
CA TRP A 21 14.24 -9.64 24.04
C TRP A 21 13.64 -10.41 22.86
N VAL A 22 14.39 -10.43 21.76
CA VAL A 22 14.13 -11.26 20.58
C VAL A 22 15.37 -12.05 20.24
N THR A 23 15.22 -13.35 19.99
CA THR A 23 16.32 -14.20 19.52
C THR A 23 16.17 -14.49 18.04
N VAL A 24 17.24 -14.30 17.29
CA VAL A 24 17.31 -14.50 15.83
C VAL A 24 18.38 -15.57 15.53
N ASP A 25 18.05 -16.48 14.61
CA ASP A 25 18.98 -17.45 14.06
C ASP A 25 18.79 -17.57 12.55
N ARG A 26 19.86 -17.42 11.79
CA ARG A 26 19.86 -17.52 10.31
C ARG A 26 18.77 -16.65 9.65
N GLY A 27 18.62 -15.41 10.13
CA GLY A 27 17.65 -14.45 9.60
C GLY A 27 16.19 -14.71 9.97
N ARG A 28 15.91 -15.69 10.87
CA ARG A 28 14.55 -15.96 11.35
C ARG A 28 14.44 -15.75 12.86
N ILE A 29 13.26 -15.34 13.29
CA ILE A 29 12.89 -15.21 14.70
C ILE A 29 12.76 -16.62 15.29
N VAL A 30 13.41 -16.85 16.41
CA VAL A 30 13.36 -18.14 17.14
C VAL A 30 12.48 -18.05 18.35
N ALA A 31 12.60 -16.96 19.11
CA ALA A 31 11.85 -16.73 20.34
C ALA A 31 11.86 -15.26 20.73
N LEU A 32 10.89 -14.85 21.53
CA LEU A 32 10.82 -13.54 22.15
C LEU A 32 10.30 -13.69 23.58
N GLY A 33 10.54 -12.70 24.42
CA GLY A 33 10.04 -12.72 25.80
C GLY A 33 10.52 -11.53 26.62
N ARG A 34 10.14 -11.54 27.90
CA ARG A 34 10.59 -10.55 28.89
C ARG A 34 11.90 -11.01 29.53
N ARG A 35 12.81 -10.07 29.79
CA ARG A 35 14.05 -10.33 30.55
C ARG A 35 13.73 -10.59 32.02
N ALA A 36 14.16 -11.71 32.54
CA ALA A 36 14.06 -11.97 33.97
C ALA A 36 15.10 -11.14 34.74
N ALA A 37 14.81 -10.80 36.01
CA ALA A 37 15.73 -9.99 36.84
C ALA A 37 17.15 -10.61 36.99
N ASN A 38 17.26 -11.93 36.90
CA ASN A 38 18.52 -12.67 37.00
C ASN A 38 18.98 -13.26 35.65
N ASP A 39 18.46 -12.72 34.50
CA ASP A 39 18.85 -13.22 33.19
C ASP A 39 20.27 -12.76 32.84
N SER A 40 21.21 -13.71 32.92
CA SER A 40 22.62 -13.50 32.56
C SER A 40 22.93 -13.91 31.12
N THR A 41 21.90 -14.18 30.32
CA THR A 41 22.06 -14.55 28.89
C THR A 41 22.72 -13.42 28.14
N ARG A 42 23.87 -13.72 27.54
CA ARG A 42 24.58 -12.73 26.73
C ARG A 42 23.75 -12.39 25.47
N GLY A 43 23.68 -11.10 25.15
CA GLY A 43 22.98 -10.58 23.98
C GLY A 43 23.53 -9.21 23.57
N VAL A 44 22.98 -8.67 22.51
CA VAL A 44 23.22 -7.32 22.03
C VAL A 44 22.22 -6.38 22.71
N GLU A 45 22.71 -5.41 23.47
CA GLU A 45 21.86 -4.38 24.09
C GLU A 45 21.55 -3.29 23.04
N LEU A 46 20.29 -3.11 22.70
CA LEU A 46 19.84 -2.10 21.74
C LEU A 46 19.55 -0.74 22.42
N GLY A 47 19.39 -0.74 23.75
CA GLY A 47 19.13 0.47 24.54
C GLY A 47 17.65 0.85 24.58
N ASP A 48 17.39 2.16 24.69
CA ASP A 48 16.05 2.73 24.79
C ASP A 48 15.35 2.73 23.43
N VAL A 49 14.94 1.55 22.98
CA VAL A 49 14.25 1.36 21.70
C VAL A 49 13.04 0.43 21.85
N ALA A 50 12.10 0.59 20.92
CA ALA A 50 11.07 -0.40 20.63
C ALA A 50 11.50 -1.25 19.42
N VAL A 51 11.65 -2.56 19.63
CA VAL A 51 11.84 -3.52 18.54
C VAL A 51 10.48 -3.95 18.01
N MET A 52 10.25 -3.76 16.71
CA MET A 52 9.00 -4.10 16.02
C MET A 52 9.29 -4.69 14.63
N PRO A 53 8.32 -5.35 13.97
CA PRO A 53 8.52 -5.79 12.60
C PRO A 53 8.67 -4.59 11.65
N GLY A 54 9.36 -4.80 10.53
CA GLY A 54 9.40 -3.83 9.46
C GLY A 54 8.01 -3.50 8.93
N LEU A 55 7.80 -2.25 8.56
CA LEU A 55 6.52 -1.73 8.10
C LEU A 55 6.15 -2.29 6.72
N VAL A 56 4.86 -2.28 6.44
CA VAL A 56 4.28 -2.64 5.15
C VAL A 56 3.64 -1.40 4.53
N ASN A 57 4.11 -1.02 3.34
CA ASN A 57 3.48 -0.03 2.50
C ASN A 57 2.63 -0.77 1.45
N ALA A 58 1.34 -0.90 1.69
CA ALA A 58 0.46 -1.75 0.87
C ALA A 58 0.09 -1.15 -0.49
N HIS A 59 0.43 0.12 -0.73
CA HIS A 59 0.19 0.82 -2.00
C HIS A 59 1.17 1.97 -2.23
N THR A 60 1.92 1.89 -3.32
CA THR A 60 2.82 2.95 -3.79
C THR A 60 2.98 2.90 -5.32
N HIS A 61 3.48 3.99 -5.91
CA HIS A 61 3.85 4.11 -7.32
C HIS A 61 5.29 4.61 -7.42
N LEU A 62 6.25 3.72 -7.33
CA LEU A 62 7.68 4.09 -7.33
C LEU A 62 8.10 4.73 -8.66
N GLU A 63 7.49 4.31 -9.77
CA GLU A 63 7.78 4.88 -11.08
C GLU A 63 7.44 6.39 -11.18
N LEU A 64 6.54 6.90 -10.33
CA LEU A 64 6.16 8.31 -10.29
C LEU A 64 7.08 9.16 -9.39
N SER A 65 8.09 8.57 -8.77
CA SER A 65 8.97 9.26 -7.82
C SER A 65 9.81 10.36 -8.47
N TYR A 66 10.03 10.30 -9.79
CA TYR A 66 10.67 11.40 -10.54
C TYR A 66 9.85 12.69 -10.56
N LEU A 67 8.55 12.61 -10.24
CA LEU A 67 7.63 13.77 -10.16
C LEU A 67 7.58 14.42 -8.76
N ARG A 68 8.43 14.02 -7.83
CA ARG A 68 8.50 14.65 -6.51
C ARG A 68 8.58 16.16 -6.63
N ASP A 69 7.76 16.87 -5.87
CA ASP A 69 7.68 18.34 -5.82
C ASP A 69 7.30 19.03 -7.15
N GLN A 70 6.91 18.26 -8.18
CA GLN A 70 6.53 18.83 -9.48
C GLN A 70 5.03 19.00 -9.66
N ILE A 71 4.23 18.30 -8.84
CA ILE A 71 2.77 18.35 -8.90
C ILE A 71 2.26 19.10 -7.68
N ALA A 72 1.64 20.25 -7.89
CA ALA A 72 1.11 21.05 -6.79
C ALA A 72 -0.16 20.41 -6.18
N PRO A 73 -0.42 20.61 -4.87
CA PRO A 73 -1.70 20.28 -4.28
C PRO A 73 -2.87 20.90 -5.04
N ALA A 74 -3.97 20.18 -5.14
CA ALA A 74 -5.13 20.65 -5.90
C ALA A 74 -6.40 20.71 -5.05
N SER A 75 -7.36 21.52 -5.47
CA SER A 75 -8.67 21.65 -4.81
C SER A 75 -9.68 20.60 -5.27
N SER A 76 -9.36 19.83 -6.34
CA SER A 76 -10.15 18.70 -6.82
C SER A 76 -9.24 17.68 -7.46
N PHE A 77 -9.67 16.41 -7.43
CA PHE A 77 -8.88 15.32 -7.98
C PHE A 77 -8.66 15.46 -9.50
N THR A 78 -9.66 15.87 -10.25
CA THR A 78 -9.52 16.07 -11.71
C THR A 78 -8.57 17.21 -12.06
N ALA A 79 -8.44 18.23 -11.21
CA ALA A 79 -7.44 19.28 -11.38
C ALA A 79 -6.02 18.75 -11.16
N TRP A 80 -5.81 17.92 -10.14
CA TRP A 80 -4.55 17.22 -9.91
C TRP A 80 -4.24 16.25 -11.06
N ALA A 81 -5.21 15.46 -11.50
CA ALA A 81 -5.06 14.51 -12.59
C ALA A 81 -4.63 15.20 -13.91
N ARG A 82 -5.11 16.40 -14.19
CA ARG A 82 -4.65 17.21 -15.34
C ARG A 82 -3.17 17.56 -15.24
N GLN A 83 -2.68 17.90 -14.04
CA GLN A 83 -1.26 18.24 -13.82
C GLN A 83 -0.38 17.00 -14.05
N ILE A 84 -0.69 15.87 -13.41
CA ILE A 84 0.13 14.67 -13.53
C ILE A 84 0.14 14.12 -14.96
N ILE A 85 -1.00 14.15 -15.68
CA ILE A 85 -1.07 13.76 -17.10
C ILE A 85 -0.20 14.68 -17.96
N ALA A 86 -0.23 15.99 -17.71
CA ALA A 86 0.58 16.95 -18.45
C ALA A 86 2.08 16.74 -18.23
N GLU A 87 2.51 16.47 -17.00
CA GLU A 87 3.92 16.20 -16.69
C GLU A 87 4.38 14.85 -17.26
N ARG A 88 3.59 13.78 -17.11
CA ARG A 88 3.92 12.45 -17.69
C ARG A 88 4.04 12.48 -19.22
N ARG A 89 3.30 13.35 -19.91
CA ARG A 89 3.41 13.51 -21.39
C ARG A 89 4.73 14.12 -21.85
N LYS A 90 5.48 14.79 -20.97
CA LYS A 90 6.82 15.35 -21.27
C LYS A 90 7.92 14.29 -21.22
N THR A 91 7.61 13.12 -20.66
CA THR A 91 8.58 12.07 -20.31
C THR A 91 8.30 10.82 -21.17
N HIS A 92 9.35 10.20 -21.69
CA HIS A 92 9.25 8.90 -22.36
C HIS A 92 9.38 7.77 -21.33
N LEU A 93 8.26 7.16 -20.98
CA LEU A 93 8.12 6.19 -19.89
C LEU A 93 9.17 5.06 -19.89
N LEU A 94 9.57 4.57 -21.07
CA LEU A 94 10.51 3.46 -21.20
C LEU A 94 11.98 3.87 -21.36
N THR A 95 12.28 5.13 -21.63
CA THR A 95 13.62 5.57 -22.03
C THR A 95 14.18 6.74 -21.23
N ASP A 96 13.35 7.43 -20.46
CA ASP A 96 13.80 8.57 -19.66
C ASP A 96 14.57 8.09 -18.43
N PRO A 97 15.85 8.48 -18.28
CA PRO A 97 16.67 8.04 -17.14
C PRO A 97 16.21 8.58 -15.78
N ALA A 98 15.36 9.60 -15.74
CA ALA A 98 14.80 10.13 -14.49
C ALA A 98 13.89 9.11 -13.79
N ILE A 99 13.19 8.26 -14.55
CA ILE A 99 12.25 7.27 -13.99
C ILE A 99 13.01 6.21 -13.19
N PRO A 100 13.96 5.44 -13.76
CA PRO A 100 14.70 4.46 -12.98
C PRO A 100 15.53 5.07 -11.84
N ALA A 101 16.04 6.28 -11.98
CA ALA A 101 16.72 7.00 -10.89
C ALA A 101 15.74 7.37 -9.76
N GLY A 102 14.51 7.79 -10.12
CA GLY A 102 13.44 8.05 -9.14
C GLY A 102 13.04 6.79 -8.36
N VAL A 103 12.94 5.65 -9.04
CA VAL A 103 12.64 4.35 -8.40
C VAL A 103 13.74 3.95 -7.41
N ASP A 104 15.03 4.11 -7.78
CA ASP A 104 16.15 3.82 -6.87
C ASP A 104 16.08 4.69 -5.61
N ALA A 105 15.91 6.01 -5.78
CA ALA A 105 15.78 6.94 -4.66
C ALA A 105 14.58 6.63 -3.75
N ALA A 106 13.45 6.23 -4.33
CA ALA A 106 12.26 5.83 -3.58
C ALA A 106 12.47 4.53 -2.79
N ILE A 107 13.16 3.53 -3.36
CA ILE A 107 13.53 2.29 -2.66
C ILE A 107 14.43 2.60 -1.45
N GLU A 108 15.43 3.47 -1.61
CA GLU A 108 16.30 3.90 -0.51
C GLU A 108 15.50 4.63 0.58
N GLU A 109 14.53 5.46 0.19
CA GLU A 109 13.67 6.17 1.13
C GLU A 109 12.75 5.23 1.90
N LEU A 110 12.11 4.28 1.25
CA LEU A 110 11.29 3.24 1.89
C LEU A 110 12.10 2.48 2.95
N LEU A 111 13.32 2.04 2.61
CA LEU A 111 14.20 1.35 3.55
C LEU A 111 14.60 2.23 4.73
N ARG A 112 14.90 3.50 4.49
CA ARG A 112 15.23 4.48 5.54
C ARG A 112 14.04 4.76 6.45
N CYS A 113 12.81 4.71 5.92
CA CYS A 113 11.57 4.87 6.68
C CYS A 113 11.08 3.56 7.33
N GLY A 114 11.86 2.47 7.25
CA GLY A 114 11.55 1.21 7.93
C GLY A 114 10.59 0.29 7.18
N THR A 115 10.33 0.51 5.90
CA THR A 115 9.49 -0.37 5.10
C THR A 115 10.24 -1.64 4.73
N ALA A 116 9.63 -2.81 4.94
CA ALA A 116 10.15 -4.13 4.60
C ALA A 116 9.43 -4.77 3.41
N LEU A 117 8.15 -4.42 3.20
CA LEU A 117 7.25 -5.04 2.23
C LEU A 117 6.43 -3.96 1.52
N VAL A 118 6.29 -4.06 0.20
CA VAL A 118 5.56 -3.08 -0.62
C VAL A 118 4.53 -3.71 -1.54
N GLY A 119 3.40 -3.02 -1.75
CA GLY A 119 2.49 -3.19 -2.87
C GLY A 119 2.74 -2.09 -3.89
N GLU A 120 3.45 -2.41 -4.96
CA GLU A 120 3.90 -1.47 -5.97
C GLU A 120 3.03 -1.51 -7.21
N ILE A 121 2.44 -0.39 -7.60
CA ILE A 121 1.64 -0.25 -8.83
C ILE A 121 2.52 0.39 -9.91
N THR A 122 2.59 -0.22 -11.09
CA THR A 122 3.49 0.26 -12.14
C THR A 122 2.96 0.09 -13.57
N ASN A 123 3.36 0.99 -14.46
CA ASN A 123 3.26 0.84 -15.91
C ASN A 123 4.64 0.51 -16.55
N THR A 124 5.69 0.32 -15.74
CA THR A 124 7.07 -0.03 -16.16
C THR A 124 7.51 -1.38 -15.57
N LEU A 125 6.69 -2.41 -15.76
CA LEU A 125 6.76 -3.72 -15.10
C LEU A 125 8.18 -4.27 -14.96
N PHE A 126 8.90 -4.48 -16.05
CA PHE A 126 10.21 -5.15 -16.03
C PHE A 126 11.26 -4.34 -15.24
N MET A 127 11.31 -3.02 -15.46
CA MET A 127 12.27 -2.15 -14.79
C MET A 127 12.00 -2.10 -13.28
N THR A 128 10.74 -1.88 -12.88
CA THR A 128 10.37 -1.78 -11.47
C THR A 128 10.55 -3.11 -10.75
N PHE A 129 10.18 -4.23 -11.41
CA PHE A 129 10.38 -5.58 -10.86
C PHE A 129 11.85 -5.86 -10.61
N ASP A 130 12.73 -5.61 -11.61
CA ASP A 130 14.16 -5.84 -11.49
C ASP A 130 14.80 -5.04 -10.35
N LYS A 131 14.42 -3.76 -10.20
CA LYS A 131 14.93 -2.90 -9.13
C LYS A 131 14.50 -3.40 -7.75
N LEU A 132 13.23 -3.77 -7.58
CA LEU A 132 12.73 -4.36 -6.32
C LEU A 132 13.40 -5.70 -6.04
N ALA A 133 13.56 -6.57 -7.05
CA ALA A 133 14.19 -7.86 -6.90
C ALA A 133 15.68 -7.75 -6.49
N GLN A 134 16.37 -6.69 -6.88
CA GLN A 134 17.74 -6.40 -6.48
C GLN A 134 17.87 -5.69 -5.12
N SER A 135 16.78 -5.10 -4.62
CA SER A 135 16.76 -4.37 -3.34
C SER A 135 16.54 -5.31 -2.14
N PRO A 136 16.72 -4.85 -0.89
CA PRO A 136 16.32 -5.59 0.31
C PRO A 136 14.81 -5.70 0.55
N LEU A 137 13.97 -4.95 -0.20
CA LEU A 137 12.51 -4.98 -0.06
C LEU A 137 11.92 -6.29 -0.59
N ALA A 138 10.85 -6.73 0.06
CA ALA A 138 9.94 -7.71 -0.52
C ALA A 138 8.69 -7.00 -1.08
N GLY A 139 7.92 -7.63 -1.95
CA GLY A 139 6.70 -7.01 -2.44
C GLY A 139 5.93 -7.75 -3.50
N VAL A 140 4.82 -7.12 -3.88
CA VAL A 140 4.05 -7.45 -5.07
C VAL A 140 4.15 -6.28 -6.03
N VAL A 141 4.59 -6.54 -7.26
CA VAL A 141 4.55 -5.58 -8.37
C VAL A 141 3.26 -5.84 -9.14
N PHE A 142 2.35 -4.89 -9.08
CA PHE A 142 1.09 -4.93 -9.81
C PHE A 142 1.27 -4.22 -11.16
N TRP A 143 1.18 -4.96 -12.24
CA TRP A 143 1.12 -4.33 -13.56
C TRP A 143 -0.25 -3.72 -13.78
N GLU A 144 -0.27 -2.39 -13.87
CA GLU A 144 -1.50 -1.63 -13.95
C GLU A 144 -2.03 -1.57 -15.38
N LEU A 145 -3.27 -1.98 -15.55
CA LEU A 145 -3.98 -1.99 -16.81
C LEU A 145 -5.00 -0.83 -16.86
N ILE A 146 -4.85 0.02 -17.87
CA ILE A 146 -5.68 1.21 -18.13
C ILE A 146 -6.29 1.08 -19.52
N GLY A 147 -7.58 1.34 -19.65
CA GLY A 147 -8.24 1.29 -20.96
C GLY A 147 -9.74 1.49 -20.86
N PHE A 148 -10.20 2.74 -21.02
CA PHE A 148 -11.63 3.09 -21.02
C PHE A 148 -12.23 3.09 -22.41
N ASN A 149 -11.52 3.69 -23.38
CA ASN A 149 -11.96 3.85 -24.78
C ASN A 149 -11.27 2.84 -25.71
N MET A 150 -10.97 1.65 -25.21
CA MET A 150 -10.39 0.64 -26.08
C MET A 150 -11.51 -0.12 -26.83
N ASN A 151 -11.57 0.09 -28.14
CA ASN A 151 -12.30 -0.75 -29.06
C ASN A 151 -11.42 -1.93 -29.44
N GLY A 152 -11.29 -2.92 -28.56
CA GLY A 152 -10.32 -3.98 -28.77
C GLY A 152 -10.67 -5.27 -28.09
N ASP A 153 -9.89 -6.28 -28.40
CA ASP A 153 -9.92 -7.58 -27.75
C ASP A 153 -9.22 -7.48 -26.37
N PHE A 154 -10.00 -7.21 -25.32
CA PHE A 154 -9.49 -7.14 -23.95
C PHE A 154 -8.90 -8.47 -23.47
N ASP A 155 -9.41 -9.60 -23.95
CA ASP A 155 -8.83 -10.91 -23.64
C ASP A 155 -7.42 -11.03 -24.25
N ALA A 156 -7.17 -10.47 -25.43
CA ALA A 156 -5.82 -10.44 -26.03
C ALA A 156 -4.85 -9.56 -25.22
N VAL A 157 -5.29 -8.35 -24.79
CA VAL A 157 -4.47 -7.45 -23.96
C VAL A 157 -4.10 -8.13 -22.64
N VAL A 158 -5.06 -8.76 -21.97
CA VAL A 158 -4.80 -9.47 -20.71
C VAL A 158 -3.93 -10.72 -20.93
N THR A 159 -4.09 -11.41 -22.07
CA THR A 159 -3.22 -12.55 -22.43
C THR A 159 -1.78 -12.12 -22.62
N GLN A 160 -1.55 -10.99 -23.27
CA GLN A 160 -0.20 -10.40 -23.39
C GLN A 160 0.35 -10.01 -22.01
N ALA A 161 -0.46 -9.36 -21.17
CA ALA A 161 -0.06 -9.01 -19.81
C ALA A 161 0.35 -10.25 -18.98
N LEU A 162 -0.40 -11.36 -19.09
CA LEU A 162 -0.02 -12.62 -18.44
C LEU A 162 1.26 -13.23 -19.00
N SER A 163 1.50 -13.09 -20.32
CA SER A 163 2.77 -13.51 -20.94
C SER A 163 3.94 -12.73 -20.37
N ASP A 164 3.81 -11.41 -20.30
CA ASP A 164 4.87 -10.54 -19.77
C ASP A 164 5.15 -10.81 -18.27
N LEU A 165 4.09 -11.09 -17.47
CA LEU A 165 4.29 -11.57 -16.09
C LEU A 165 5.03 -12.91 -16.04
N GLY A 166 4.77 -13.81 -17.00
CA GLY A 166 5.43 -15.10 -17.12
C GLY A 166 6.92 -15.02 -17.52
N ASP A 167 7.32 -13.91 -18.16
CA ASP A 167 8.70 -13.66 -18.56
C ASP A 167 9.58 -13.09 -17.42
N LEU A 168 8.96 -12.72 -16.28
CA LEU A 168 9.68 -12.22 -15.12
C LEU A 168 10.46 -13.36 -14.42
N PRO A 169 11.64 -13.06 -13.85
CA PRO A 169 12.40 -14.05 -13.10
C PRO A 169 11.64 -14.47 -11.83
N SER A 170 11.68 -15.76 -11.51
CA SER A 170 11.11 -16.25 -10.25
C SER A 170 11.97 -15.82 -9.07
N THR A 171 11.36 -15.21 -8.06
CA THR A 171 12.02 -14.83 -6.81
C THR A 171 11.16 -15.23 -5.60
N GLU A 172 11.79 -15.42 -4.44
CA GLU A 172 11.05 -15.72 -3.20
C GLU A 172 10.43 -14.47 -2.55
N LYS A 173 11.02 -13.28 -2.80
CA LYS A 173 10.65 -12.04 -2.11
C LYS A 173 9.84 -11.04 -2.96
N VAL A 174 9.86 -11.16 -4.29
CA VAL A 174 9.08 -10.28 -5.17
C VAL A 174 8.21 -11.12 -6.07
N ARG A 175 6.92 -10.85 -6.03
CA ARG A 175 5.89 -11.48 -6.86
C ARG A 175 5.31 -10.43 -7.80
N ALA A 176 4.65 -10.86 -8.87
CA ALA A 176 3.97 -9.96 -9.78
C ALA A 176 2.50 -10.37 -9.96
N SER A 177 1.64 -9.38 -10.17
CA SER A 177 0.22 -9.55 -10.41
C SER A 177 -0.32 -8.45 -11.33
N LEU A 178 -1.62 -8.42 -11.54
CA LEU A 178 -2.32 -7.38 -12.30
C LEU A 178 -3.06 -6.42 -11.37
N ALA A 179 -3.15 -5.15 -11.78
CA ALA A 179 -4.08 -4.19 -11.22
C ALA A 179 -4.98 -3.64 -12.32
N ALA A 180 -6.24 -3.38 -12.00
CA ALA A 180 -7.11 -2.52 -12.81
C ALA A 180 -7.02 -1.11 -12.23
N HIS A 181 -6.69 -0.11 -13.04
CA HIS A 181 -6.46 1.25 -12.52
C HIS A 181 -7.65 1.76 -11.69
N ALA A 182 -8.77 2.11 -12.31
CA ALA A 182 -9.93 2.65 -11.60
C ALA A 182 -11.23 2.52 -12.41
N PRO A 183 -12.42 2.61 -11.78
CA PRO A 183 -13.72 2.55 -12.46
C PRO A 183 -13.93 3.59 -13.57
N TYR A 184 -13.27 4.74 -13.47
CA TYR A 184 -13.34 5.80 -14.47
C TYR A 184 -12.36 5.66 -15.64
N SER A 185 -11.46 4.69 -15.60
CA SER A 185 -10.37 4.53 -16.57
C SER A 185 -10.22 3.12 -17.14
N VAL A 186 -11.07 2.18 -16.69
CA VAL A 186 -11.09 0.80 -17.16
C VAL A 186 -12.50 0.43 -17.63
N ALA A 187 -12.62 -0.07 -18.86
CA ALA A 187 -13.91 -0.48 -19.42
C ALA A 187 -14.52 -1.69 -18.68
N PRO A 188 -15.86 -1.82 -18.61
CA PRO A 188 -16.52 -2.93 -17.91
C PRO A 188 -16.07 -4.31 -18.38
N LEU A 189 -15.89 -4.50 -19.67
CA LEU A 189 -15.43 -5.77 -20.24
C LEU A 189 -13.94 -6.02 -19.90
N PHE A 190 -13.15 -4.97 -19.75
CA PHE A 190 -11.75 -5.09 -19.37
C PHE A 190 -11.62 -5.52 -17.91
N PHE A 191 -12.43 -4.97 -16.99
CA PHE A 191 -12.50 -5.46 -15.60
C PHE A 191 -12.78 -6.97 -15.54
N ARG A 192 -13.76 -7.45 -16.34
CA ARG A 192 -14.09 -8.89 -16.39
C ARG A 192 -12.95 -9.73 -16.93
N ALA A 193 -12.25 -9.27 -17.96
CA ALA A 193 -11.08 -9.97 -18.51
C ALA A 193 -9.93 -10.05 -17.49
N ILE A 194 -9.61 -8.94 -16.81
CA ILE A 194 -8.61 -8.90 -15.73
C ILE A 194 -8.99 -9.87 -14.61
N LYS A 195 -10.24 -9.84 -14.13
CA LYS A 195 -10.70 -10.73 -13.05
C LYS A 195 -10.61 -12.19 -13.43
N LYS A 196 -11.03 -12.53 -14.65
CA LYS A 196 -10.92 -13.89 -15.20
C LYS A 196 -9.47 -14.40 -15.24
N ALA A 197 -8.53 -13.50 -15.53
CA ALA A 197 -7.09 -13.81 -15.55
C ALA A 197 -6.55 -14.01 -14.12
N VAL A 198 -6.77 -13.06 -13.23
CA VAL A 198 -6.33 -13.14 -11.82
C VAL A 198 -6.87 -14.41 -11.14
N ASN A 199 -8.12 -14.80 -11.43
CA ASN A 199 -8.71 -16.02 -10.86
C ASN A 199 -8.03 -17.33 -11.32
N LYS A 200 -7.26 -17.29 -12.42
CA LYS A 200 -6.49 -18.44 -12.92
C LYS A 200 -5.04 -18.44 -12.42
N MET A 201 -4.56 -17.33 -11.89
CA MET A 201 -3.24 -17.26 -11.32
C MET A 201 -3.17 -18.01 -9.99
N PRO A 202 -1.98 -18.51 -9.55
CA PRO A 202 -1.77 -18.87 -8.15
C PRO A 202 -2.26 -17.76 -7.24
N PHE A 203 -2.53 -18.06 -5.95
CA PHE A 203 -3.04 -17.05 -5.03
C PHE A 203 -2.09 -15.83 -4.98
N VAL A 204 -2.47 -14.78 -5.70
CA VAL A 204 -1.82 -13.46 -5.71
C VAL A 204 -2.89 -12.38 -5.58
N PRO A 205 -2.62 -11.29 -4.87
CA PRO A 205 -3.56 -10.18 -4.76
C PRO A 205 -3.75 -9.47 -6.10
N CYS A 206 -4.87 -8.74 -6.22
CA CYS A 206 -5.16 -7.78 -7.28
C CYS A 206 -5.42 -6.41 -6.65
N SER A 207 -5.22 -5.31 -7.37
CA SER A 207 -5.45 -3.97 -6.84
C SER A 207 -6.33 -3.14 -7.76
N VAL A 208 -7.07 -2.19 -7.16
CA VAL A 208 -7.89 -1.20 -7.87
C VAL A 208 -8.03 0.08 -7.02
N HIS A 209 -7.90 1.25 -7.63
CA HIS A 209 -8.31 2.51 -7.01
C HIS A 209 -9.82 2.64 -7.12
N ALA A 210 -10.52 2.92 -6.03
CA ALA A 210 -11.96 3.08 -6.07
C ALA A 210 -12.50 3.96 -4.93
N ALA A 211 -13.58 4.66 -5.23
CA ALA A 211 -14.23 5.60 -4.32
C ALA A 211 -13.24 6.62 -3.75
N GLU A 212 -12.30 7.05 -4.58
CA GLU A 212 -11.25 7.95 -4.18
C GLU A 212 -11.76 9.40 -4.10
N ASN A 213 -12.52 9.84 -5.10
CA ASN A 213 -12.94 11.23 -5.22
C ASN A 213 -14.43 11.37 -5.61
N VAL A 214 -15.00 12.53 -5.29
CA VAL A 214 -16.42 12.81 -5.52
C VAL A 214 -16.77 12.85 -7.01
N GLU A 215 -15.80 13.25 -7.85
CA GLU A 215 -15.99 13.32 -9.31
C GLU A 215 -16.08 11.93 -9.95
N GLU A 216 -15.42 10.90 -9.36
CA GLU A 216 -15.59 9.49 -9.73
C GLU A 216 -17.01 9.03 -9.45
N VAL A 217 -17.52 9.34 -8.25
CA VAL A 217 -18.89 9.00 -7.85
C VAL A 217 -19.90 9.69 -8.79
N GLU A 218 -19.70 10.97 -9.12
CA GLU A 218 -20.55 11.69 -10.05
C GLU A 218 -20.54 11.05 -11.43
N LEU A 219 -19.37 10.72 -11.99
CA LEU A 219 -19.27 10.06 -13.28
C LEU A 219 -20.06 8.75 -13.33
N LEU A 220 -19.87 7.87 -12.34
CA LEU A 220 -20.50 6.54 -12.31
C LEU A 220 -22.01 6.61 -12.06
N THR A 221 -22.48 7.58 -11.29
CA THR A 221 -23.90 7.73 -10.97
C THR A 221 -24.68 8.47 -12.05
N THR A 222 -24.09 9.48 -12.69
CA THR A 222 -24.80 10.40 -13.61
C THR A 222 -24.34 10.32 -15.07
N GLY A 223 -23.12 9.84 -15.32
CA GLY A 223 -22.47 9.88 -16.64
C GLY A 223 -21.96 11.27 -17.04
N GLY A 224 -21.86 12.20 -16.08
CA GLY A 224 -21.45 13.59 -16.26
C GLY A 224 -20.23 13.95 -15.43
N GLY A 225 -20.07 15.24 -15.18
CA GLY A 225 -19.08 15.79 -14.27
C GLY A 225 -17.69 16.03 -14.86
N PRO A 226 -16.74 16.48 -14.00
CA PRO A 226 -15.40 16.88 -14.40
C PRO A 226 -14.56 15.74 -15.01
N TRP A 227 -14.75 14.48 -14.56
CA TRP A 227 -14.08 13.32 -15.17
C TRP A 227 -14.43 13.14 -16.63
N LYS A 228 -15.72 13.26 -17.01
CA LYS A 228 -16.13 13.19 -18.41
C LYS A 228 -15.45 14.27 -19.25
N ALA A 229 -15.44 15.51 -18.74
CA ALA A 229 -14.78 16.61 -19.42
C ALA A 229 -13.27 16.36 -19.61
N LEU A 230 -12.59 15.90 -18.56
CA LEU A 230 -11.17 15.53 -18.64
C LEU A 230 -10.93 14.43 -19.68
N MET A 231 -11.73 13.36 -19.67
CA MET A 231 -11.57 12.25 -20.60
C MET A 231 -11.83 12.65 -22.06
N GLN A 232 -12.78 13.59 -22.29
CA GLN A 232 -13.01 14.17 -23.60
C GLN A 232 -11.80 14.99 -24.08
N ASP A 233 -11.24 15.83 -23.18
CA ASP A 233 -10.07 16.67 -23.49
C ASP A 233 -8.82 15.86 -23.84
N ILE A 234 -8.62 14.70 -23.20
CA ILE A 234 -7.47 13.83 -23.45
C ILE A 234 -7.72 12.76 -24.53
N GLY A 235 -8.94 12.71 -25.09
CA GLY A 235 -9.31 11.77 -26.16
C GLY A 235 -9.59 10.34 -25.69
N SER A 236 -9.82 10.14 -24.38
CA SER A 236 -10.07 8.83 -23.77
C SER A 236 -11.55 8.53 -23.51
N TRP A 237 -12.47 9.46 -23.86
CA TRP A 237 -13.89 9.25 -23.66
C TRP A 237 -14.48 8.25 -24.66
N ASN A 238 -15.25 7.29 -24.16
CA ASN A 238 -16.07 6.40 -24.99
C ASN A 238 -17.53 6.93 -25.05
N PRO A 239 -18.02 7.42 -26.20
CA PRO A 239 -19.38 7.97 -26.33
C PRO A 239 -20.49 6.90 -26.16
N GLU A 240 -20.17 5.63 -26.35
CA GLU A 240 -21.12 4.53 -26.18
C GLU A 240 -21.24 4.06 -24.71
N TRP A 241 -20.34 4.54 -23.84
CA TRP A 241 -20.38 4.17 -22.44
C TRP A 241 -21.59 4.79 -21.74
N THR A 242 -22.30 3.95 -21.01
CA THR A 242 -23.47 4.35 -20.20
C THR A 242 -23.12 4.23 -18.72
N ALA A 243 -23.44 5.26 -17.95
CA ALA A 243 -23.23 5.26 -16.50
C ALA A 243 -24.00 4.11 -15.85
N PRO A 244 -23.37 3.38 -14.95
CA PRO A 244 -24.02 2.26 -14.23
C PRO A 244 -25.12 2.74 -13.26
N GLY A 245 -25.15 4.02 -12.90
CA GLY A 245 -26.15 4.58 -11.98
C GLY A 245 -25.91 4.22 -10.51
N VAL A 246 -24.73 3.72 -10.18
CA VAL A 246 -24.35 3.29 -8.81
C VAL A 246 -22.95 3.77 -8.47
N GLY A 247 -22.61 3.78 -7.16
CA GLY A 247 -21.27 4.16 -6.70
C GLY A 247 -20.18 3.13 -7.07
N PRO A 248 -18.88 3.52 -6.96
CA PRO A 248 -17.74 2.74 -7.43
C PRO A 248 -17.68 1.32 -6.86
N VAL A 249 -17.83 1.16 -5.55
CA VAL A 249 -17.74 -0.15 -4.88
C VAL A 249 -18.87 -1.08 -5.33
N LYS A 250 -20.11 -0.56 -5.38
CA LYS A 250 -21.22 -1.36 -5.87
C LYS A 250 -21.04 -1.75 -7.34
N TYR A 251 -20.52 -0.86 -8.17
CA TYR A 251 -20.20 -1.15 -9.57
C TYR A 251 -19.20 -2.30 -9.71
N LEU A 252 -18.12 -2.29 -8.93
CA LEU A 252 -17.13 -3.37 -8.91
C LEU A 252 -17.73 -4.69 -8.39
N ASP A 253 -18.58 -4.62 -7.35
CA ASP A 253 -19.27 -5.81 -6.80
C ASP A 253 -20.24 -6.42 -7.81
N ASP A 254 -21.04 -5.62 -8.51
CA ASP A 254 -21.96 -6.07 -9.56
C ASP A 254 -21.23 -6.77 -10.73
N MET A 255 -19.96 -6.40 -10.98
CA MET A 255 -19.11 -7.08 -11.97
C MET A 255 -18.43 -8.35 -11.43
N GLY A 256 -18.57 -8.67 -10.13
CA GLY A 256 -17.88 -9.77 -9.48
C GLY A 256 -16.37 -9.54 -9.34
N PHE A 257 -15.94 -8.26 -9.30
CA PHE A 257 -14.53 -7.92 -9.21
C PHE A 257 -14.00 -8.00 -7.77
N ILE A 258 -14.87 -7.81 -6.76
CA ILE A 258 -14.51 -7.81 -5.34
C ILE A 258 -14.47 -9.24 -4.80
N ASP A 259 -13.34 -9.64 -4.22
CA ASP A 259 -13.13 -10.86 -3.45
C ASP A 259 -12.03 -10.68 -2.40
N ASP A 260 -11.67 -11.76 -1.71
CA ASP A 260 -10.70 -11.80 -0.61
C ASP A 260 -9.24 -11.52 -1.03
N ARG A 261 -8.97 -11.45 -2.34
CA ARG A 261 -7.65 -11.10 -2.91
C ARG A 261 -7.56 -9.66 -3.37
N LEU A 262 -8.66 -8.90 -3.31
CA LEU A 262 -8.68 -7.53 -3.81
C LEU A 262 -8.21 -6.53 -2.77
N LEU A 263 -7.26 -5.68 -3.16
CA LEU A 263 -6.92 -4.43 -2.48
C LEU A 263 -7.71 -3.32 -3.15
N VAL A 264 -8.61 -2.68 -2.41
CA VAL A 264 -9.35 -1.50 -2.83
C VAL A 264 -8.67 -0.29 -2.22
N VAL A 265 -8.12 0.59 -3.06
CA VAL A 265 -7.28 1.69 -2.58
C VAL A 265 -8.07 2.99 -2.47
N HIS A 266 -7.73 3.81 -1.49
CA HIS A 266 -8.27 5.10 -1.08
C HIS A 266 -9.57 5.05 -0.29
N GLY A 267 -10.70 4.74 -0.91
CA GLY A 267 -11.99 4.59 -0.24
C GLY A 267 -12.59 5.86 0.38
N VAL A 268 -12.10 7.05 0.02
CA VAL A 268 -12.47 8.34 0.63
C VAL A 268 -13.97 8.60 0.60
N GLN A 269 -14.64 8.16 -0.50
CA GLN A 269 -16.06 8.38 -0.74
C GLN A 269 -16.92 7.15 -0.43
N MET A 270 -16.39 6.20 0.36
CA MET A 270 -17.14 4.99 0.73
C MET A 270 -18.24 5.30 1.74
N SER A 271 -19.41 4.75 1.46
CA SER A 271 -20.51 4.67 2.43
C SER A 271 -20.34 3.45 3.33
N LYS A 272 -21.10 3.42 4.45
CA LYS A 272 -21.16 2.25 5.33
C LYS A 272 -21.56 0.97 4.57
N ALA A 273 -22.49 1.09 3.62
CA ALA A 273 -22.91 -0.05 2.79
C ALA A 273 -21.81 -0.55 1.86
N ASP A 274 -20.88 0.33 1.45
CA ASP A 274 -19.70 -0.08 0.66
C ASP A 274 -18.68 -0.80 1.53
N LEU A 275 -18.44 -0.32 2.74
CA LEU A 275 -17.59 -0.99 3.73
C LEU A 275 -18.13 -2.38 4.10
N ASP A 276 -19.45 -2.50 4.33
CA ASP A 276 -20.09 -3.80 4.57
C ASP A 276 -19.86 -4.78 3.40
N ARG A 277 -19.94 -4.29 2.14
CA ARG A 277 -19.63 -5.14 0.96
C ARG A 277 -18.19 -5.62 0.96
N LEU A 278 -17.21 -4.75 1.22
CA LEU A 278 -15.81 -5.13 1.28
C LEU A 278 -15.57 -6.18 2.36
N ARG A 279 -16.12 -5.97 3.57
CA ARG A 279 -16.04 -6.92 4.67
C ARG A 279 -16.61 -8.28 4.28
N ASP A 280 -17.83 -8.31 3.74
CA ASP A 280 -18.56 -9.54 3.41
C ASP A 280 -17.87 -10.31 2.26
N ARG A 281 -17.11 -9.62 1.40
CA ARG A 281 -16.27 -10.21 0.34
C ARG A 281 -14.86 -10.56 0.80
N GLY A 282 -14.45 -10.14 2.00
CA GLY A 282 -13.10 -10.36 2.53
C GLY A 282 -12.02 -9.48 1.92
N ALA A 283 -12.38 -8.46 1.14
CA ALA A 283 -11.43 -7.53 0.52
C ALA A 283 -10.68 -6.70 1.57
N THR A 284 -9.52 -6.17 1.18
CA THR A 284 -8.75 -5.24 2.01
C THR A 284 -8.91 -3.82 1.48
N LEU A 285 -9.20 -2.87 2.36
CA LEU A 285 -9.16 -1.45 2.07
C LEU A 285 -7.75 -0.92 2.40
N VAL A 286 -7.13 -0.24 1.44
CA VAL A 286 -5.83 0.42 1.63
C VAL A 286 -6.06 1.93 1.66
N THR A 287 -5.71 2.61 2.76
CA THR A 287 -5.89 4.06 2.89
C THR A 287 -4.56 4.81 2.78
N CYS A 288 -4.57 5.95 2.07
CA CYS A 288 -3.42 6.82 1.82
C CYS A 288 -3.77 8.27 2.18
N PRO A 289 -3.97 8.58 3.47
CA PRO A 289 -4.62 9.84 3.90
C PRO A 289 -3.86 11.11 3.47
N ARG A 290 -2.53 11.08 3.43
CA ARG A 290 -1.71 12.25 3.05
C ARG A 290 -1.83 12.53 1.55
N SER A 291 -1.79 11.48 0.73
CA SER A 291 -2.03 11.60 -0.71
C SER A 291 -3.43 12.12 -1.00
N ASN A 292 -4.46 11.58 -0.35
CA ASN A 292 -5.85 12.02 -0.52
C ASN A 292 -6.03 13.52 -0.26
N GLY A 293 -5.34 14.05 0.77
CA GLY A 293 -5.32 15.48 1.06
C GLY A 293 -4.62 16.31 -0.03
N HIS A 294 -3.51 15.83 -0.58
CA HIS A 294 -2.73 16.50 -1.63
C HIS A 294 -3.48 16.53 -2.98
N THR A 295 -4.10 15.42 -3.35
CA THR A 295 -4.81 15.29 -4.63
C THR A 295 -6.15 16.04 -4.68
N GLY A 296 -6.65 16.50 -3.52
CA GLY A 296 -7.97 17.11 -3.41
C GLY A 296 -9.12 16.09 -3.41
N ALA A 297 -8.82 14.81 -3.18
CA ALA A 297 -9.82 13.75 -3.03
C ALA A 297 -10.67 13.91 -1.76
N GLY A 298 -10.10 14.55 -0.73
CA GLY A 298 -10.73 14.76 0.57
C GLY A 298 -10.12 13.90 1.67
N LEU A 299 -10.76 13.93 2.84
CA LEU A 299 -10.32 13.12 3.99
C LEU A 299 -11.18 11.87 4.10
N PRO A 300 -10.57 10.68 4.26
CA PRO A 300 -11.29 9.43 4.41
C PRO A 300 -12.05 9.35 5.76
N PRO A 301 -13.19 8.64 5.83
CA PRO A 301 -13.96 8.44 7.07
C PRO A 301 -13.30 7.36 7.94
N ILE A 302 -12.17 7.68 8.57
CA ILE A 302 -11.28 6.72 9.25
C ILE A 302 -12.00 5.95 10.37
N VAL A 303 -12.82 6.64 11.18
CA VAL A 303 -13.57 5.98 12.26
C VAL A 303 -14.47 4.88 11.69
N ASP A 304 -15.22 5.20 10.62
CA ASP A 304 -16.11 4.23 9.97
C ASP A 304 -15.31 3.04 9.40
N PHE A 305 -14.10 3.27 8.88
CA PHE A 305 -13.23 2.20 8.39
C PHE A 305 -12.95 1.17 9.49
N TYR A 306 -12.45 1.62 10.64
CA TYR A 306 -12.11 0.72 11.74
C TYR A 306 -13.33 0.11 12.45
N GLU A 307 -14.46 0.82 12.50
CA GLU A 307 -15.71 0.29 13.07
C GLU A 307 -16.41 -0.72 12.15
N SER A 308 -16.14 -0.70 10.86
CA SER A 308 -16.81 -1.58 9.87
C SER A 308 -16.42 -3.05 9.97
N GLY A 309 -15.24 -3.34 10.53
CA GLY A 309 -14.65 -4.68 10.55
C GLY A 309 -14.01 -5.11 9.21
N VAL A 310 -13.86 -4.21 8.25
CA VAL A 310 -13.06 -4.42 7.03
C VAL A 310 -11.59 -4.51 7.44
N ARG A 311 -10.81 -5.35 6.74
CA ARG A 311 -9.34 -5.32 6.89
C ARG A 311 -8.80 -4.01 6.33
N ILE A 312 -8.08 -3.25 7.16
CA ILE A 312 -7.47 -1.96 6.77
C ILE A 312 -5.96 -2.13 6.67
N ALA A 313 -5.39 -1.72 5.55
CA ALA A 313 -3.95 -1.56 5.36
C ALA A 313 -3.61 -0.11 5.03
N ILE A 314 -2.34 0.26 5.12
CA ILE A 314 -1.85 1.62 4.87
C ILE A 314 -0.95 1.62 3.64
N GLY A 315 -1.10 2.64 2.80
CA GLY A 315 -0.21 2.96 1.69
C GLY A 315 0.21 4.43 1.73
N THR A 316 1.30 4.78 1.07
CA THR A 316 1.75 6.17 0.94
C THR A 316 1.33 6.82 -0.36
N ASP A 317 0.90 6.00 -1.32
CA ASP A 317 0.78 6.42 -2.71
C ASP A 317 2.13 6.91 -3.28
N SER A 318 2.13 7.80 -4.27
CA SER A 318 3.33 8.25 -4.96
C SER A 318 3.96 9.50 -4.36
N LEU A 319 5.24 9.74 -4.68
CA LEU A 319 5.90 11.01 -4.41
C LEU A 319 5.39 12.17 -5.28
N ALA A 320 4.49 11.92 -6.23
CA ALA A 320 3.74 12.94 -6.95
C ALA A 320 2.55 13.49 -6.14
N SER A 321 2.13 12.78 -5.07
CA SER A 321 0.99 13.13 -4.22
C SER A 321 1.30 13.08 -2.71
N SER A 322 2.49 12.66 -2.32
CA SER A 322 2.95 12.59 -0.93
C SER A 322 4.33 13.24 -0.79
N PRO A 323 4.63 13.91 0.31
CA PRO A 323 5.94 14.56 0.51
C PRO A 323 7.07 13.54 0.73
N ASP A 324 6.76 12.37 1.26
CA ASP A 324 7.68 11.26 1.53
C ASP A 324 6.95 9.92 1.55
N LEU A 325 7.72 8.81 1.59
CA LEU A 325 7.21 7.44 1.66
C LEU A 325 7.24 6.88 3.10
N ASN A 326 7.06 7.73 4.11
CA ASN A 326 7.10 7.35 5.51
C ASN A 326 5.73 6.85 6.00
N VAL A 327 5.59 5.53 6.18
CA VAL A 327 4.37 4.90 6.69
C VAL A 327 4.06 5.36 8.13
N PHE A 328 5.06 5.67 8.97
CA PHE A 328 4.80 6.26 10.29
C PHE A 328 4.12 7.62 10.21
N ALA A 329 4.40 8.40 9.15
CA ALA A 329 3.72 9.69 8.95
C ALA A 329 2.26 9.48 8.50
N GLU A 330 1.96 8.42 7.75
CA GLU A 330 0.56 8.01 7.46
C GLU A 330 -0.17 7.61 8.74
N ILE A 331 0.47 6.76 9.58
CA ILE A 331 -0.08 6.37 10.89
C ILE A 331 -0.40 7.59 11.75
N ALA A 332 0.55 8.53 11.87
CA ALA A 332 0.35 9.76 12.65
C ALA A 332 -0.79 10.62 12.11
N THR A 333 -0.95 10.67 10.80
CA THR A 333 -2.07 11.36 10.16
C THR A 333 -3.40 10.68 10.49
N LEU A 334 -3.47 9.34 10.43
CA LEU A 334 -4.65 8.56 10.81
C LEU A 334 -4.99 8.77 12.29
N HIS A 335 -4.00 8.70 13.18
CA HIS A 335 -4.18 8.93 14.61
C HIS A 335 -4.70 10.35 14.92
N ALA A 336 -4.18 11.36 14.24
CA ALA A 336 -4.65 12.74 14.38
C ALA A 336 -6.10 12.94 13.87
N LEU A 337 -6.47 12.26 12.77
CA LEU A 337 -7.81 12.33 12.20
C LEU A 337 -8.86 11.54 13.01
N ALA A 338 -8.45 10.47 13.66
CA ALA A 338 -9.32 9.55 14.37
C ALA A 338 -8.70 9.09 15.71
N PRO A 339 -8.58 9.97 16.72
CA PRO A 339 -7.95 9.65 18.00
C PRO A 339 -8.69 8.56 18.80
N SER A 340 -9.92 8.19 18.42
CA SER A 340 -10.67 7.09 19.02
C SER A 340 -10.26 5.71 18.54
N VAL A 341 -9.50 5.62 17.43
CA VAL A 341 -8.98 4.36 16.93
C VAL A 341 -7.79 3.94 17.79
N PRO A 342 -7.78 2.74 18.36
CA PRO A 342 -6.68 2.27 19.19
C PRO A 342 -5.34 2.26 18.44
N ALA A 343 -4.26 2.66 19.11
CA ALA A 343 -2.91 2.69 18.54
C ALA A 343 -2.49 1.33 17.96
N VAL A 344 -2.80 0.24 18.64
CA VAL A 344 -2.53 -1.13 18.16
C VAL A 344 -3.16 -1.39 16.80
N SER A 345 -4.41 -0.93 16.55
CA SER A 345 -5.10 -1.15 15.27
C SER A 345 -4.42 -0.40 14.12
N LEU A 346 -3.87 0.79 14.39
CA LEU A 346 -3.08 1.55 13.41
C LEU A 346 -1.76 0.84 13.10
N LEU A 347 -1.08 0.30 14.11
CA LEU A 347 0.15 -0.47 13.96
C LEU A 347 -0.10 -1.78 13.20
N GLU A 348 -1.19 -2.50 13.50
CA GLU A 348 -1.61 -3.68 12.73
C GLU A 348 -1.82 -3.34 11.25
N SER A 349 -2.48 -2.22 10.94
CA SER A 349 -2.73 -1.77 9.57
C SER A 349 -1.44 -1.48 8.79
N ALA A 350 -0.41 -0.99 9.47
CA ALA A 350 0.91 -0.70 8.91
C ALA A 350 1.86 -1.91 8.88
N THR A 351 1.42 -3.07 9.34
CA THR A 351 2.24 -4.28 9.49
C THR A 351 1.49 -5.52 9.01
N ILE A 352 0.85 -6.25 9.92
CA ILE A 352 0.26 -7.58 9.64
C ILE A 352 -0.91 -7.52 8.66
N GLN A 353 -1.74 -6.47 8.69
CA GLN A 353 -2.88 -6.40 7.77
C GLN A 353 -2.41 -6.15 6.32
N GLY A 354 -1.39 -5.30 6.13
CA GLY A 354 -0.74 -5.13 4.85
C GLY A 354 -0.04 -6.40 4.37
N ALA A 355 0.65 -7.12 5.27
CA ALA A 355 1.30 -8.39 4.95
C ALA A 355 0.29 -9.46 4.50
N ARG A 356 -0.86 -9.57 5.16
CA ARG A 356 -1.98 -10.45 4.78
C ARG A 356 -2.55 -10.06 3.41
N ALA A 357 -2.76 -8.77 3.18
CA ALA A 357 -3.27 -8.26 1.92
C ALA A 357 -2.36 -8.60 0.74
N LEU A 358 -1.05 -8.54 0.94
CA LEU A 358 -0.04 -8.85 -0.07
C LEU A 358 0.34 -10.35 -0.13
N GLY A 359 -0.20 -11.20 0.78
CA GLY A 359 0.07 -12.64 0.83
C GLY A 359 1.46 -13.00 1.35
N PHE A 360 2.02 -12.19 2.25
CA PHE A 360 3.34 -12.37 2.87
C PHE A 360 3.31 -12.54 4.39
N ASP A 361 2.14 -12.75 4.98
CA ASP A 361 1.95 -12.84 6.42
C ASP A 361 2.61 -14.05 7.09
N ALA A 362 2.98 -15.06 6.32
CA ALA A 362 3.81 -16.17 6.81
C ALA A 362 5.23 -15.75 7.23
N ASP A 363 5.76 -14.68 6.61
CA ASP A 363 7.14 -14.22 6.81
C ASP A 363 7.25 -12.81 7.40
N TYR A 364 6.21 -11.94 7.26
CA TYR A 364 6.24 -10.52 7.62
C TYR A 364 5.07 -10.12 8.53
N GLY A 365 5.16 -8.93 9.10
CA GLY A 365 4.08 -8.21 9.76
C GLY A 365 3.98 -8.42 11.28
N THR A 366 4.64 -9.41 11.86
CA THR A 366 4.67 -9.65 13.32
C THR A 366 6.04 -10.14 13.79
N ILE A 367 6.30 -10.08 15.10
CA ILE A 367 7.45 -10.78 15.73
C ILE A 367 6.97 -12.10 16.28
N GLU A 368 7.08 -13.16 15.48
CA GLU A 368 6.69 -14.53 15.83
C GLU A 368 7.77 -15.53 15.44
N PRO A 369 7.94 -16.62 16.23
CA PRO A 369 8.86 -17.68 15.85
C PRO A 369 8.57 -18.25 14.46
N GLY A 370 9.63 -18.37 13.66
CA GLY A 370 9.57 -18.85 12.27
C GLY A 370 9.55 -17.77 11.21
N LYS A 371 9.05 -16.55 11.51
CA LYS A 371 9.04 -15.43 10.57
C LYS A 371 10.43 -14.82 10.35
N LEU A 372 10.57 -14.07 9.26
CA LEU A 372 11.83 -13.40 8.94
C LEU A 372 12.13 -12.29 9.97
N ALA A 373 13.38 -12.20 10.37
CA ALA A 373 13.85 -11.19 11.31
C ALA A 373 14.11 -9.84 10.62
N ARG A 374 13.11 -9.35 9.88
CA ARG A 374 13.10 -8.00 9.31
C ARG A 374 12.58 -7.02 10.37
N LEU A 375 13.43 -6.69 11.32
CA LEU A 375 13.07 -5.95 12.53
C LEU A 375 13.62 -4.54 12.52
N LEU A 376 12.80 -3.61 13.03
CA LEU A 376 13.18 -2.22 13.30
C LEU A 376 13.50 -2.06 14.80
N ALA A 377 14.48 -1.23 15.08
CA ALA A 377 14.67 -0.62 16.39
C ALA A 377 14.32 0.86 16.26
N VAL A 378 13.24 1.28 16.90
CA VAL A 378 12.74 2.66 16.91
C VAL A 378 13.12 3.28 18.24
N ASP A 379 13.84 4.41 18.22
CA ASP A 379 14.24 5.12 19.43
C ASP A 379 13.01 5.57 20.22
N VAL A 380 12.98 5.28 21.52
CA VAL A 380 11.91 5.69 22.45
C VAL A 380 12.46 6.49 23.61
N PRO A 381 11.78 7.53 24.10
CA PRO A 381 12.23 8.27 25.28
C PRO A 381 12.33 7.36 26.52
N PRO A 382 13.36 7.53 27.35
CA PRO A 382 13.44 6.82 28.62
C PRO A 382 12.17 7.06 29.47
N GLY A 383 11.63 5.97 30.01
CA GLY A 383 10.43 6.03 30.85
C GLY A 383 9.10 6.03 30.10
N THR A 384 9.10 5.82 28.79
CA THR A 384 7.87 5.60 27.99
C THR A 384 7.00 4.55 28.68
N SER A 385 5.75 4.91 28.99
CA SER A 385 4.77 4.03 29.65
C SER A 385 3.85 3.33 28.67
N ASP A 386 3.51 3.99 27.56
CA ASP A 386 2.71 3.48 26.47
C ASP A 386 3.51 3.60 25.16
N VAL A 387 4.04 2.47 24.73
CA VAL A 387 4.91 2.42 23.55
C VAL A 387 4.12 2.46 22.26
N GLU A 388 2.88 1.93 22.24
CA GLU A 388 2.04 1.94 21.05
C GLU A 388 1.58 3.35 20.74
N GLU A 389 1.09 4.10 21.73
CA GLU A 389 0.74 5.52 21.59
C GLU A 389 1.94 6.36 21.13
N TYR A 390 3.13 6.08 21.63
CA TYR A 390 4.35 6.74 21.16
C TYR A 390 4.63 6.44 19.68
N LEU A 391 4.54 5.17 19.25
CA LEU A 391 4.84 4.76 17.89
C LEU A 391 3.86 5.34 16.86
N VAL A 392 2.63 5.65 17.23
CA VAL A 392 1.64 6.27 16.33
C VAL A 392 1.68 7.80 16.33
N SER A 393 2.48 8.43 17.21
CA SER A 393 2.54 9.89 17.35
C SER A 393 3.38 10.61 16.27
N GLY A 394 4.08 9.86 15.39
CA GLY A 394 4.91 10.40 14.32
C GLY A 394 6.40 10.13 14.53
N ILE A 395 6.90 9.08 13.93
CA ILE A 395 8.31 8.67 13.98
C ILE A 395 9.03 9.18 12.73
N HIS A 396 10.16 9.89 12.97
CA HIS A 396 11.02 10.37 11.89
C HIS A 396 12.06 9.31 11.47
N PRO A 397 12.48 9.29 10.20
CA PRO A 397 13.47 8.31 9.72
C PRO A 397 14.76 8.26 10.51
N GLY A 398 15.19 9.38 11.12
CA GLY A 398 16.38 9.44 11.97
C GLY A 398 16.28 8.69 13.31
N GLN A 399 15.07 8.26 13.69
CA GLN A 399 14.82 7.47 14.91
C GLN A 399 14.75 5.96 14.61
N ILE A 400 14.90 5.57 13.34
CA ILE A 400 14.69 4.20 12.87
C ILE A 400 16.04 3.60 12.47
N ARG A 401 16.31 2.39 12.91
CA ARG A 401 17.41 1.58 12.39
C ARG A 401 16.98 0.13 12.24
N TRP A 402 17.52 -0.56 11.24
CA TRP A 402 17.32 -1.99 11.09
C TRP A 402 18.14 -2.74 12.13
N VAL A 403 17.55 -3.78 12.73
CA VAL A 403 18.28 -4.73 13.56
C VAL A 403 19.06 -5.66 12.63
N GLU A 404 20.38 -5.69 12.78
CA GLU A 404 21.24 -6.59 11.99
C GLU A 404 20.93 -8.06 12.37
N SER A 405 20.68 -8.92 11.39
CA SER A 405 20.29 -10.33 11.59
C SER A 405 21.31 -11.30 10.97
#